data_25a1ad5ed8562a17f757d2122fef324f
#
_entry.id   25a1ad5ed8562a17f757d2122fef324f
#
_cell.length_a   1.000
_cell.length_b   1.000
_cell.length_c   1.000
_cell.angle_alpha   90.00
_cell.angle_beta   90.00
_cell.angle_gamma   90.00
#
_symmetry.space_group_name_H-M   'P 1'
#
loop_
_entity.id
_entity.type
_entity.pdbx_description
1 polymer ?
#
loop_
_entity_poly.entity_id
_entity_poly.type
_entity_poly.pdbx_seq_one_letter_code
_entity_poly.pdbx_strand_id
1 'polypeptide(L)'
;MHTTVVIVDDHPSFRASARAILEADGFEVIGEAADGASALAAVRELQPDVLLLDVQLPDMDGFAVCARLGANGKEPDVVLVSSRDASDYGCLIPESGARGFIAKADLSGDAVSALLA
;
A
#
# COMPACT_ATOMS: atom_id res chain seq x y z
N MET A 1 -12.89 -16.47 -3.08
CA MET A 1 -12.61 -15.07 -3.49
C MET A 1 -11.28 -14.64 -2.92
N HIS A 2 -10.47 -14.00 -3.75
CA HIS A 2 -9.16 -13.49 -3.32
C HIS A 2 -9.26 -12.01 -3.00
N THR A 3 -8.54 -11.58 -1.98
CA THR A 3 -8.36 -10.16 -1.69
C THR A 3 -7.50 -9.54 -2.78
N THR A 4 -7.99 -8.49 -3.42
CA THR A 4 -7.28 -7.82 -4.50
C THR A 4 -6.35 -6.74 -3.97
N VAL A 5 -5.17 -6.61 -4.57
CA VAL A 5 -4.13 -5.68 -4.12
C VAL A 5 -3.56 -4.91 -5.30
N VAL A 6 -3.34 -3.62 -5.09
CA VAL A 6 -2.48 -2.80 -5.96
C VAL A 6 -1.22 -2.46 -5.16
N ILE A 7 -0.05 -2.64 -5.77
CA ILE A 7 1.24 -2.37 -5.14
C ILE A 7 1.79 -1.05 -5.68
N VAL A 8 2.11 -0.12 -4.78
CA VAL A 8 2.62 1.20 -5.13
C VAL A 8 4.03 1.40 -4.56
N ASP A 9 5.01 1.46 -5.44
CA ASP A 9 6.41 1.67 -5.08
C ASP A 9 7.17 2.08 -6.34
N ASP A 10 8.10 3.01 -6.22
CA ASP A 10 8.89 3.46 -7.38
C ASP A 10 10.05 2.51 -7.73
N HIS A 11 10.31 1.48 -6.91
CA HIS A 11 11.35 0.49 -7.16
C HIS A 11 10.75 -0.77 -7.79
N PRO A 12 11.05 -1.06 -9.08
CA PRO A 12 10.50 -2.26 -9.73
C PRO A 12 10.88 -3.55 -9.03
N SER A 13 12.07 -3.63 -8.43
CA SER A 13 12.52 -4.82 -7.72
C SER A 13 11.65 -5.10 -6.48
N PHE A 14 11.27 -4.06 -5.75
CA PHE A 14 10.38 -4.23 -4.61
C PHE A 14 8.99 -4.68 -5.08
N ARG A 15 8.46 -4.06 -6.13
CA ARG A 15 7.14 -4.45 -6.65
C ARG A 15 7.12 -5.94 -7.04
N ALA A 16 8.17 -6.41 -7.71
CA ALA A 16 8.27 -7.82 -8.10
C ALA A 16 8.33 -8.74 -6.87
N SER A 17 9.12 -8.38 -5.86
CA SER A 17 9.22 -9.16 -4.63
C SER A 17 7.90 -9.18 -3.86
N ALA A 18 7.26 -8.03 -3.73
CA ALA A 18 5.99 -7.91 -3.02
C ALA A 18 4.90 -8.72 -3.72
N ARG A 19 4.84 -8.66 -5.05
CA ARG A 19 3.88 -9.47 -5.84
C ARG A 19 4.07 -10.95 -5.55
N ALA A 20 5.31 -11.44 -5.62
CA ALA A 20 5.59 -12.85 -5.37
C ALA A 20 5.19 -13.28 -3.96
N ILE A 21 5.51 -12.45 -2.96
CA ILE A 21 5.18 -12.72 -1.56
C ILE A 21 3.67 -12.80 -1.36
N LEU A 22 2.94 -11.80 -1.87
CA LEU A 22 1.50 -11.71 -1.66
C LEU A 22 0.75 -12.78 -2.44
N GLU A 23 1.15 -13.05 -3.68
CA GLU A 23 0.50 -14.09 -4.48
C GLU A 23 0.69 -15.49 -3.89
N ALA A 24 1.87 -15.74 -3.31
CA ALA A 24 2.12 -17.01 -2.62
C ALA A 24 1.19 -17.21 -1.41
N ASP A 25 0.72 -16.14 -0.80
CA ASP A 25 -0.16 -16.19 0.36
C ASP A 25 -1.65 -15.99 0.01
N GLY A 26 -1.99 -16.06 -1.27
CA GLY A 26 -3.39 -16.08 -1.72
C GLY A 26 -3.98 -14.72 -2.07
N PHE A 27 -3.21 -13.65 -2.05
CA PHE A 27 -3.67 -12.35 -2.53
C PHE A 27 -3.62 -12.32 -4.06
N GLU A 28 -4.52 -11.55 -4.65
CA GLU A 28 -4.54 -11.33 -6.10
C GLU A 28 -4.02 -9.92 -6.40
N VAL A 29 -2.83 -9.82 -6.96
CA VAL A 29 -2.24 -8.53 -7.33
C VAL A 29 -2.79 -8.14 -8.70
N ILE A 30 -3.63 -7.10 -8.73
CA ILE A 30 -4.35 -6.69 -9.94
C ILE A 30 -3.73 -5.48 -10.63
N GLY A 31 -2.73 -4.86 -10.01
CA GLY A 31 -2.03 -3.74 -10.63
C GLY A 31 -0.85 -3.26 -9.81
N GLU A 32 -0.04 -2.41 -10.43
CA GLU A 32 1.11 -1.77 -9.82
C GLU A 32 1.17 -0.32 -10.24
N ALA A 33 1.75 0.52 -9.40
CA ALA A 33 1.97 1.93 -9.71
C ALA A 33 3.34 2.35 -9.18
N ALA A 34 3.96 3.32 -9.85
CA ALA A 34 5.31 3.78 -9.50
C ALA A 34 5.33 5.12 -8.79
N ASP A 35 4.20 5.81 -8.72
CA ASP A 35 4.09 7.13 -8.09
C ASP A 35 2.67 7.36 -7.54
N GLY A 36 2.48 8.49 -6.87
CA GLY A 36 1.21 8.79 -6.23
C GLY A 36 0.08 9.04 -7.22
N ALA A 37 0.36 9.75 -8.32
CA ALA A 37 -0.66 10.04 -9.32
C ALA A 37 -1.17 8.74 -9.98
N SER A 38 -0.26 7.85 -10.34
CA SER A 38 -0.61 6.54 -10.91
C SER A 38 -1.37 5.68 -9.90
N ALA A 39 -1.00 5.78 -8.61
CA ALA A 39 -1.70 5.06 -7.55
C ALA A 39 -3.16 5.49 -7.47
N LEU A 40 -3.41 6.79 -7.48
CA LEU A 40 -4.77 7.31 -7.41
C LEU A 40 -5.59 6.89 -8.62
N ALA A 41 -4.99 6.92 -9.81
CA ALA A 41 -5.65 6.45 -11.04
C ALA A 41 -5.98 4.96 -10.97
N ALA A 42 -5.03 4.14 -10.48
CA ALA A 42 -5.23 2.70 -10.36
C ALA A 42 -6.36 2.36 -9.37
N VAL A 43 -6.45 3.10 -8.27
CA VAL A 43 -7.54 2.89 -7.30
C VAL A 43 -8.89 3.17 -7.95
N ARG A 44 -9.00 4.26 -8.71
CA ARG A 44 -10.25 4.60 -9.40
C ARG A 44 -10.65 3.56 -10.43
N GLU A 45 -9.69 3.07 -11.20
CA GLU A 45 -9.97 2.12 -12.28
C GLU A 45 -10.20 0.70 -11.80
N LEU A 46 -9.37 0.24 -10.87
CA LEU A 46 -9.32 -1.16 -10.47
C LEU A 46 -10.12 -1.46 -9.20
N GLN A 47 -10.33 -0.46 -8.38
CA GLN A 47 -11.05 -0.58 -7.09
C GLN A 47 -10.53 -1.77 -6.25
N PRO A 48 -9.23 -1.79 -5.91
CA PRO A 48 -8.68 -2.91 -5.14
C PRO A 48 -9.22 -2.92 -3.72
N ASP A 49 -9.17 -4.08 -3.09
CA ASP A 49 -9.50 -4.20 -1.67
C ASP A 49 -8.41 -3.57 -0.80
N VAL A 50 -7.14 -3.71 -1.22
CA VAL A 50 -5.97 -3.28 -0.46
C VAL A 50 -5.04 -2.49 -1.36
N LEU A 51 -4.51 -1.40 -0.81
CA LEU A 51 -3.43 -0.64 -1.45
C LEU A 51 -2.17 -0.80 -0.59
N LEU A 52 -1.17 -1.50 -1.12
CA LEU A 52 0.15 -1.59 -0.48
C LEU A 52 0.96 -0.39 -0.96
N LEU A 53 1.21 0.56 -0.08
CA LEU A 53 1.63 1.90 -0.46
C LEU A 53 2.94 2.30 0.22
N ASP A 54 3.97 2.55 -0.59
CA ASP A 54 5.22 3.10 -0.09
C ASP A 54 4.99 4.53 0.42
N VAL A 55 5.58 4.85 1.56
CA VAL A 55 5.53 6.21 2.11
C VAL A 55 6.31 7.18 1.23
N GLN A 56 7.42 6.75 0.64
CA GLN A 56 8.28 7.63 -0.16
C GLN A 56 8.09 7.39 -1.66
N LEU A 57 7.43 8.32 -2.33
CA LEU A 57 7.19 8.27 -3.77
C LEU A 57 7.81 9.52 -4.41
N PRO A 58 8.10 9.50 -5.73
CA PRO A 58 8.81 10.62 -6.37
C PRO A 58 8.01 11.91 -6.48
N ASP A 59 6.68 11.83 -6.58
CA ASP A 59 5.82 13.00 -6.79
C ASP A 59 5.10 13.47 -5.53
N MET A 60 4.86 12.59 -4.57
CA MET A 60 4.24 12.91 -3.28
C MET A 60 4.52 11.79 -2.30
N ASP A 61 4.31 12.00 -1.00
CA ASP A 61 4.47 10.92 -0.04
C ASP A 61 3.18 10.10 0.09
N GLY A 62 3.29 8.93 0.73
CA GLY A 62 2.13 8.04 0.90
C GLY A 62 1.03 8.65 1.76
N PHE A 63 1.36 9.54 2.68
CA PHE A 63 0.36 10.21 3.51
C PHE A 63 -0.51 11.15 2.67
N ALA A 64 0.09 11.82 1.67
CA ALA A 64 -0.66 12.65 0.73
C ALA A 64 -1.61 11.81 -0.12
N VAL A 65 -1.19 10.61 -0.53
CA VAL A 65 -2.07 9.67 -1.24
C VAL A 65 -3.25 9.29 -0.36
N CYS A 66 -3.00 8.93 0.90
CA CYS A 66 -4.06 8.59 1.86
C CYS A 66 -5.08 9.72 1.99
N ALA A 67 -4.61 10.96 2.12
CA ALA A 67 -5.49 12.12 2.25
C ALA A 67 -6.40 12.30 1.04
N ARG A 68 -5.87 12.07 -0.15
CA ARG A 68 -6.63 12.19 -1.40
C ARG A 68 -7.63 11.05 -1.59
N LEU A 69 -7.28 9.85 -1.13
CA LEU A 69 -8.20 8.71 -1.19
C LEU A 69 -9.43 8.96 -0.32
N GLY A 70 -9.23 9.50 0.87
CA GLY A 70 -10.32 9.77 1.81
C GLY A 70 -11.38 10.72 1.29
N ALA A 71 -11.08 11.50 0.26
CA ALA A 71 -12.01 12.47 -0.31
C ALA A 71 -13.08 11.82 -1.20
N ASN A 72 -12.92 10.55 -1.59
CA ASN A 72 -13.77 9.93 -2.61
C ASN A 72 -14.78 8.90 -2.09
N GLY A 73 -14.85 8.68 -0.79
CA GLY A 73 -15.89 7.86 -0.16
C GLY A 73 -15.76 6.35 -0.31
N LYS A 74 -15.07 5.86 -1.32
CA LYS A 74 -14.80 4.44 -1.51
C LYS A 74 -13.31 4.22 -1.51
N GLU A 75 -12.79 3.80 -0.36
CA GLU A 75 -11.35 3.67 -0.16
C GLU A 75 -10.95 2.22 -0.04
N PRO A 76 -9.79 1.83 -0.60
CA PRO A 76 -9.20 0.55 -0.25
C PRO A 76 -8.66 0.62 1.17
N ASP A 77 -8.41 -0.55 1.77
CA ASP A 77 -7.63 -0.63 2.99
C ASP A 77 -6.17 -0.35 2.64
N VAL A 78 -5.60 0.69 3.24
CA VAL A 78 -4.21 1.07 2.95
C VAL A 78 -3.28 0.43 3.96
N VAL A 79 -2.24 -0.25 3.46
CA VAL A 79 -1.13 -0.74 4.26
C VAL A 79 0.11 0.02 3.80
N LEU A 80 0.67 0.81 4.72
CA LEU A 80 1.87 1.60 4.43
C LEU A 80 3.11 0.74 4.58
N VAL A 81 4.07 0.91 3.67
CA VAL A 81 5.37 0.25 3.74
C VAL A 81 6.48 1.27 3.56
N SER A 82 7.65 1.01 4.16
CA SER A 82 8.82 1.85 3.97
C SER A 82 10.07 1.07 4.36
N SER A 83 11.22 1.48 3.83
CA SER A 83 12.52 1.01 4.29
C SER A 83 12.91 1.64 5.63
N ARG A 84 12.21 2.68 6.07
CA ARG A 84 12.41 3.32 7.37
C ARG A 84 11.51 2.68 8.42
N ASP A 85 11.84 2.93 9.69
CA ASP A 85 11.03 2.44 10.81
C ASP A 85 9.78 3.30 11.02
N ALA A 86 8.73 2.69 11.58
CA ALA A 86 7.51 3.40 11.93
C ALA A 86 7.77 4.60 12.84
N SER A 87 8.75 4.49 13.73
CA SER A 87 9.12 5.58 14.65
C SER A 87 9.59 6.85 13.94
N ASP A 88 10.10 6.72 12.71
CA ASP A 88 10.55 7.88 11.93
C ASP A 88 9.38 8.76 11.48
N TYR A 89 8.18 8.24 11.45
CA TYR A 89 6.99 8.94 10.99
C TYR A 89 6.08 9.43 12.12
N GLY A 90 6.26 8.90 13.33
CA GLY A 90 5.50 9.31 14.50
C GLY A 90 3.99 9.20 14.32
N CYS A 91 3.26 10.26 14.60
CA CYS A 91 1.79 10.27 14.54
C CYS A 91 1.24 10.29 13.10
N LEU A 92 2.07 10.48 12.08
CA LEU A 92 1.60 10.51 10.70
C LEU A 92 0.94 9.18 10.30
N ILE A 93 1.45 8.06 10.82
CA ILE A 93 0.87 6.74 10.51
C ILE A 93 -0.55 6.61 11.08
N PRO A 94 -0.80 6.75 12.38
CA PRO A 94 -2.17 6.60 12.89
C PRO A 94 -3.12 7.67 12.37
N GLU A 95 -2.63 8.86 12.06
CA GLU A 95 -3.47 9.95 11.54
C GLU A 95 -3.81 9.80 10.07
N SER A 96 -3.11 8.93 9.34
CA SER A 96 -3.30 8.74 7.90
C SER A 96 -4.61 8.05 7.53
N GLY A 97 -5.20 7.31 8.45
CA GLY A 97 -6.35 6.45 8.16
C GLY A 97 -5.97 5.09 7.59
N ALA A 98 -4.66 4.80 7.43
CA ALA A 98 -4.20 3.49 6.99
C ALA A 98 -4.49 2.43 8.06
N ARG A 99 -4.61 1.17 7.62
CA ARG A 99 -4.80 0.05 8.54
C ARG A 99 -3.54 -0.21 9.38
N GLY A 100 -2.38 0.15 8.87
CA GLY A 100 -1.13 0.04 9.60
C GLY A 100 0.08 0.22 8.72
N PHE A 101 1.24 -0.15 9.28
CA PHE A 101 2.54 0.03 8.67
C PHE A 101 3.34 -1.25 8.79
N ILE A 102 4.04 -1.61 7.71
CA ILE A 102 4.95 -2.76 7.71
C ILE A 102 6.30 -2.26 7.16
N ALA A 103 7.39 -2.50 7.89
CA ALA A 103 8.72 -2.26 7.33
C ALA A 103 8.92 -3.20 6.13
N LYS A 104 9.54 -2.71 5.05
CA LYS A 104 9.70 -3.51 3.83
C LYS A 104 10.38 -4.85 4.10
N ALA A 105 11.36 -4.88 5.00
CA ALA A 105 12.05 -6.11 5.36
C ALA A 105 11.16 -7.15 6.03
N ASP A 106 10.03 -6.73 6.60
CA ASP A 106 9.10 -7.59 7.34
C ASP A 106 7.85 -7.93 6.54
N LEU A 107 7.79 -7.56 5.27
CA LEU A 107 6.60 -7.81 4.45
C LEU A 107 6.35 -9.31 4.31
N SER A 108 5.11 -9.70 4.60
CA SER A 108 4.60 -11.06 4.39
C SER A 108 3.09 -10.99 4.21
N GLY A 109 2.51 -12.03 3.64
CA GLY A 109 1.06 -12.12 3.54
C GLY A 109 0.40 -12.14 4.91
N ASP A 110 1.02 -12.82 5.88
CA ASP A 110 0.50 -12.87 7.26
C ASP A 110 0.49 -11.49 7.91
N ALA A 111 1.54 -10.70 7.71
CA ALA A 111 1.61 -9.35 8.25
C ALA A 111 0.51 -8.47 7.68
N VAL A 112 0.26 -8.56 6.38
CA VAL A 112 -0.84 -7.81 5.73
C VAL A 112 -2.19 -8.28 6.27
N SER A 113 -2.41 -9.59 6.32
CA SER A 113 -3.68 -10.16 6.81
C SER A 113 -3.98 -9.73 8.24
N ALA A 114 -2.97 -9.65 9.09
CA ALA A 114 -3.13 -9.22 10.48
C ALA A 114 -3.65 -7.79 10.57
N LEU A 115 -3.22 -6.90 9.67
CA LEU A 115 -3.69 -5.52 9.65
C LEU A 115 -5.10 -5.38 9.10
N LEU A 116 -5.54 -6.32 8.28
CA LEU A 116 -6.88 -6.30 7.68
C LEU A 116 -7.95 -6.93 8.57
N ALA A 117 -7.52 -7.67 9.57
CA ALA A 117 -8.42 -8.40 10.46
C ALA A 117 -9.25 -7.49 11.37
#